data_a5e346a88f80c6abcd4092e95ec051b5
#
_entry.id   a5e346a88f80c6abcd4092e95ec051b5
#
_cell.length_a   1.000
_cell.length_b   1.000
_cell.length_c   1.000
_cell.angle_alpha   90.00
_cell.angle_beta   90.00
_cell.angle_gamma   90.00
#
_symmetry.space_group_name_H-M   'P 1'
#
loop_
_entity.id
_entity.type
_entity.pdbx_description
1 polymer ?
#
loop_
_entity_poly.entity_id
_entity_poly.type
_entity_poly.pdbx_seq_one_letter_code
_entity_poly.pdbx_strand_id
1 'polypeptide(L)'
;PPFLRGKGQGWITAEYAMLPASTGQRKKRDGIKKDGRSVEIQRLIGRSLRQAIDLTKLGERTITLDCDVLEADGGTRTASITGAMVALTLAIDKLISDGKLLQSPIIHQVAAVSVGVVDNVPCCDLCYVEDSSAQVDMNLVMNEKGEFIELQGTGEGRAFTADELNSLLYYGKCGIEQLMKAQREALGEAARHICPRPLLVAATGNAHKLKELQHIFGEYYNVVSMYAAGFNA
;
A
#
# COMPACT_ATOMS: atom_id res chain seq x y z
N PRO A 1 4.96 14.49 -12.54
CA PRO A 1 3.92 15.20 -13.30
C PRO A 1 4.24 16.70 -13.42
N PRO A 2 3.71 17.41 -14.43
CA PRO A 2 4.07 18.81 -14.70
C PRO A 2 3.88 19.75 -13.52
N PHE A 3 2.85 19.51 -12.69
CA PHE A 3 2.52 20.36 -11.53
C PHE A 3 3.50 20.22 -10.35
N LEU A 4 4.39 19.21 -10.36
CA LEU A 4 5.42 18.96 -9.33
C LEU A 4 6.84 19.28 -9.82
N ARG A 5 7.01 19.66 -11.09
CA ARG A 5 8.35 19.97 -11.64
C ARG A 5 9.04 21.07 -10.84
N GLY A 6 10.26 20.81 -10.38
CA GLY A 6 11.06 21.76 -9.59
C GLY A 6 10.60 21.94 -8.14
N LYS A 7 9.68 21.09 -7.61
CA LYS A 7 9.22 21.18 -6.22
C LYS A 7 9.98 20.24 -5.27
N GLY A 8 10.96 19.49 -5.77
CA GLY A 8 11.71 18.52 -4.95
C GLY A 8 10.89 17.34 -4.43
N GLN A 9 9.69 17.11 -4.98
CA GLN A 9 8.76 16.07 -4.55
C GLN A 9 8.61 14.99 -5.60
N GLY A 10 8.50 13.74 -5.14
CA GLY A 10 8.14 12.61 -5.97
C GLY A 10 6.64 12.45 -6.17
N TRP A 11 6.28 11.42 -6.91
CA TRP A 11 4.90 11.06 -7.17
C TRP A 11 4.70 9.55 -7.25
N ILE A 12 3.52 9.08 -6.83
CA ILE A 12 3.05 7.72 -7.05
C ILE A 12 1.80 7.78 -7.90
N THR A 13 1.79 7.00 -8.95
CA THR A 13 0.63 6.73 -9.78
C THR A 13 0.43 5.23 -9.93
N ALA A 14 -0.75 4.81 -10.35
CA ALA A 14 -1.04 3.41 -10.57
C ALA A 14 -1.76 3.23 -11.91
N GLU A 15 -1.59 2.05 -12.47
CA GLU A 15 -2.40 1.51 -13.54
C GLU A 15 -3.10 0.25 -13.06
N TYR A 16 -4.29 0.00 -13.59
CA TYR A 16 -5.07 -1.19 -13.25
C TYR A 16 -5.69 -1.74 -14.53
N ALA A 17 -5.54 -3.03 -14.70
CA ALA A 17 -6.18 -3.75 -15.81
C ALA A 17 -6.57 -5.16 -15.40
N MET A 18 -7.70 -5.63 -15.90
CA MET A 18 -8.08 -7.05 -15.88
C MET A 18 -7.64 -7.69 -17.19
N LEU A 19 -6.79 -8.73 -17.11
CA LEU A 19 -6.38 -9.46 -18.31
C LEU A 19 -7.59 -10.15 -18.95
N PRO A 20 -7.59 -10.35 -20.27
CA PRO A 20 -8.73 -10.97 -20.98
C PRO A 20 -9.13 -12.34 -20.44
N ALA A 21 -8.19 -13.10 -19.88
CA ALA A 21 -8.42 -14.45 -19.35
C ALA A 21 -8.62 -14.44 -17.82
N SER A 22 -8.71 -13.27 -17.17
CA SER A 22 -8.84 -13.17 -15.71
C SER A 22 -10.20 -13.58 -15.17
N THR A 23 -11.21 -13.70 -16.01
CA THR A 23 -12.58 -14.08 -15.66
C THR A 23 -13.01 -15.31 -16.43
N GLY A 24 -14.03 -16.02 -15.93
CA GLY A 24 -14.59 -17.23 -16.59
C GLY A 24 -15.05 -17.01 -18.02
N GLN A 25 -15.51 -15.78 -18.35
CA GLN A 25 -15.78 -15.35 -19.72
C GLN A 25 -14.71 -14.36 -20.16
N ARG A 26 -14.18 -14.53 -21.38
CA ARG A 26 -13.14 -13.66 -21.93
C ARG A 26 -13.59 -12.21 -21.98
N LYS A 27 -12.90 -11.34 -21.22
CA LYS A 27 -13.09 -9.89 -21.25
C LYS A 27 -12.36 -9.27 -22.45
N LYS A 28 -12.91 -8.20 -23.01
CA LYS A 28 -12.18 -7.40 -24.01
C LYS A 28 -11.00 -6.69 -23.34
N ARG A 29 -9.85 -6.60 -24.03
CA ARG A 29 -8.77 -5.72 -23.57
C ARG A 29 -9.25 -4.28 -23.59
N ASP A 30 -8.84 -3.52 -22.59
CA ASP A 30 -8.96 -2.09 -22.65
C ASP A 30 -8.17 -1.56 -23.85
N GLY A 31 -8.82 -0.71 -24.65
CA GLY A 31 -8.18 -0.04 -25.78
C GLY A 31 -7.49 1.27 -25.34
N ILE A 32 -7.32 2.18 -26.30
CA ILE A 32 -6.80 3.54 -26.03
C ILE A 32 -7.66 4.27 -24.98
N LYS A 33 -8.97 4.01 -24.97
CA LYS A 33 -9.89 4.53 -23.95
C LYS A 33 -10.15 3.42 -22.93
N LYS A 34 -9.62 3.62 -21.72
CA LYS A 34 -9.89 2.75 -20.57
C LYS A 34 -11.35 2.87 -20.14
N ASP A 35 -11.92 1.80 -19.58
CA ASP A 35 -13.26 1.87 -18.99
C ASP A 35 -13.27 2.72 -17.73
N GLY A 36 -14.46 3.22 -17.33
CA GLY A 36 -14.61 4.09 -16.17
C GLY A 36 -14.22 3.41 -14.86
N ARG A 37 -14.45 2.08 -14.74
CA ARG A 37 -14.09 1.27 -13.58
C ARG A 37 -12.57 1.17 -13.44
N SER A 38 -11.85 0.85 -14.50
CA SER A 38 -10.39 0.76 -14.48
C SER A 38 -9.76 2.11 -14.09
N VAL A 39 -10.30 3.23 -14.60
CA VAL A 39 -9.83 4.57 -14.25
C VAL A 39 -10.12 4.91 -12.77
N GLU A 40 -11.28 4.54 -12.25
CA GLU A 40 -11.64 4.74 -10.84
C GLU A 40 -10.69 3.97 -9.93
N ILE A 41 -10.47 2.67 -10.22
CA ILE A 41 -9.63 1.79 -9.40
C ILE A 41 -8.17 2.25 -9.42
N GLN A 42 -7.60 2.61 -10.56
CA GLN A 42 -6.22 3.10 -10.60
C GLN A 42 -6.04 4.42 -9.82
N ARG A 43 -7.05 5.29 -9.80
CA ARG A 43 -7.03 6.50 -8.97
C ARG A 43 -7.10 6.18 -7.48
N LEU A 44 -7.90 5.19 -7.10
CA LEU A 44 -8.01 4.68 -5.74
C LEU A 44 -6.67 4.12 -5.25
N ILE A 45 -6.04 3.21 -6.02
CA ILE A 45 -4.73 2.64 -5.69
C ILE A 45 -3.69 3.75 -5.50
N GLY A 46 -3.57 4.65 -6.47
CA GLY A 46 -2.60 5.74 -6.41
C GLY A 46 -2.84 6.67 -5.20
N ARG A 47 -4.10 6.99 -4.88
CA ARG A 47 -4.46 7.83 -3.73
C ARG A 47 -4.10 7.14 -2.41
N SER A 48 -4.43 5.87 -2.27
CA SER A 48 -4.16 5.07 -1.07
C SER A 48 -2.66 4.97 -0.81
N LEU A 49 -1.85 4.66 -1.81
CA LEU A 49 -0.41 4.48 -1.64
C LEU A 49 0.36 5.79 -1.50
N ARG A 50 -0.19 6.92 -1.94
CA ARG A 50 0.40 8.23 -1.60
C ARG A 50 0.31 8.55 -0.10
N GLN A 51 -0.64 7.97 0.64
CA GLN A 51 -0.67 8.08 2.10
C GLN A 51 0.40 7.22 2.79
N ALA A 52 0.91 6.20 2.11
CA ALA A 52 1.95 5.33 2.64
C ALA A 52 3.34 5.98 2.62
N ILE A 53 3.53 7.08 1.89
CA ILE A 53 4.87 7.57 1.56
C ILE A 53 5.02 9.08 1.79
N ASP A 54 6.18 9.47 2.33
CA ASP A 54 6.63 10.86 2.34
C ASP A 54 7.22 11.20 0.95
N LEU A 55 6.41 11.87 0.13
CA LEU A 55 6.79 12.21 -1.24
C LEU A 55 7.99 13.17 -1.32
N THR A 56 8.27 13.93 -0.27
CA THR A 56 9.44 14.82 -0.23
C THR A 56 10.74 14.04 -0.12
N LYS A 57 10.73 12.93 0.65
CA LYS A 57 11.88 12.02 0.78
C LYS A 57 12.10 11.14 -0.45
N LEU A 58 11.08 10.96 -1.28
CA LEU A 58 11.23 10.24 -2.56
C LEU A 58 12.06 11.04 -3.57
N GLY A 59 12.13 12.38 -3.43
CA GLY A 59 12.76 13.27 -4.40
C GLY A 59 11.99 13.30 -5.73
N GLU A 60 12.52 13.96 -6.75
CA GLU A 60 11.85 14.16 -8.05
C GLU A 60 11.80 12.85 -8.89
N ARG A 61 11.13 11.84 -8.37
CA ARG A 61 10.89 10.54 -9.03
C ARG A 61 9.41 10.26 -9.14
N THR A 62 9.02 9.54 -10.17
CA THR A 62 7.67 8.96 -10.27
C THR A 62 7.79 7.44 -10.18
N ILE A 63 7.02 6.83 -9.28
CA ILE A 63 6.83 5.38 -9.23
C ILE A 63 5.45 5.10 -9.83
N THR A 64 5.42 4.27 -10.85
CA THR A 64 4.18 3.74 -11.45
C THR A 64 3.99 2.31 -10.95
N LEU A 65 2.83 2.04 -10.38
CA LEU A 65 2.45 0.71 -9.91
C LEU A 65 1.48 0.11 -10.92
N ASP A 66 1.90 -0.97 -11.53
CA ASP A 66 1.14 -1.69 -12.55
C ASP A 66 0.43 -2.88 -11.90
N CYS A 67 -0.89 -2.86 -11.91
CA CYS A 67 -1.72 -3.85 -11.26
C CYS A 67 -2.53 -4.63 -12.29
N ASP A 68 -1.97 -5.74 -12.76
CA ASP A 68 -2.63 -6.66 -13.68
C ASP A 68 -3.32 -7.79 -12.93
N VAL A 69 -4.64 -7.87 -13.07
CA VAL A 69 -5.43 -8.97 -12.52
C VAL A 69 -5.32 -10.17 -13.46
N LEU A 70 -4.60 -11.21 -12.99
CA LEU A 70 -4.36 -12.46 -13.73
C LEU A 70 -5.56 -13.41 -13.60
N GLU A 71 -6.10 -13.53 -12.39
CA GLU A 71 -7.28 -14.29 -12.04
C GLU A 71 -8.15 -13.44 -11.12
N ALA A 72 -9.39 -13.20 -11.52
CA ALA A 72 -10.32 -12.33 -10.82
C ALA A 72 -11.29 -13.15 -9.97
N ASP A 73 -11.48 -12.69 -8.74
CA ASP A 73 -12.52 -13.08 -7.82
C ASP A 73 -13.16 -11.80 -7.25
N GLY A 74 -13.82 -11.82 -6.10
CA GLY A 74 -14.21 -10.62 -5.36
C GLY A 74 -13.01 -9.79 -4.92
N GLY A 75 -13.19 -8.50 -4.66
CA GLY A 75 -12.16 -7.66 -4.05
C GLY A 75 -10.93 -7.36 -4.89
N THR A 76 -10.97 -7.40 -6.24
CA THR A 76 -9.78 -7.15 -7.08
C THR A 76 -9.15 -5.78 -6.84
N ARG A 77 -9.94 -4.75 -6.49
CA ARG A 77 -9.43 -3.40 -6.17
C ARG A 77 -8.66 -3.36 -4.85
N THR A 78 -9.14 -4.06 -3.82
CA THR A 78 -8.50 -4.12 -2.50
C THR A 78 -7.25 -4.98 -2.55
N ALA A 79 -7.29 -6.12 -3.24
CA ALA A 79 -6.12 -6.96 -3.50
C ALA A 79 -5.01 -6.20 -4.26
N SER A 80 -5.39 -5.36 -5.24
CA SER A 80 -4.44 -4.50 -5.96
C SER A 80 -3.74 -3.50 -5.04
N ILE A 81 -4.45 -2.85 -4.11
CA ILE A 81 -3.84 -1.93 -3.13
C ILE A 81 -2.87 -2.69 -2.23
N THR A 82 -3.30 -3.84 -1.70
CA THR A 82 -2.51 -4.66 -0.78
C THR A 82 -1.25 -5.21 -1.45
N GLY A 83 -1.36 -5.72 -2.67
CA GLY A 83 -0.21 -6.20 -3.45
C GLY A 83 0.72 -5.07 -3.91
N ALA A 84 0.16 -3.93 -4.32
CA ALA A 84 0.94 -2.77 -4.74
C ALA A 84 1.76 -2.17 -3.59
N MET A 85 1.33 -2.29 -2.32
CA MET A 85 2.15 -1.90 -1.17
C MET A 85 3.41 -2.76 -1.04
N VAL A 86 3.31 -4.07 -1.32
CA VAL A 86 4.48 -4.97 -1.37
C VAL A 86 5.42 -4.55 -2.50
N ALA A 87 4.90 -4.37 -3.71
CA ALA A 87 5.69 -3.94 -4.87
C ALA A 87 6.39 -2.59 -4.65
N LEU A 88 5.68 -1.62 -4.05
CA LEU A 88 6.24 -0.32 -3.67
C LEU A 88 7.41 -0.47 -2.70
N THR A 89 7.25 -1.31 -1.67
CA THR A 89 8.30 -1.56 -0.68
C THR A 89 9.54 -2.19 -1.31
N LEU A 90 9.38 -3.16 -2.20
CA LEU A 90 10.50 -3.77 -2.95
C LEU A 90 11.18 -2.76 -3.88
N ALA A 91 10.44 -1.87 -4.53
CA ALA A 91 11.00 -0.81 -5.35
C ALA A 91 11.83 0.18 -4.52
N ILE A 92 11.39 0.51 -3.30
CA ILE A 92 12.14 1.35 -2.36
C ILE A 92 13.40 0.63 -1.86
N ASP A 93 13.32 -0.66 -1.51
CA ASP A 93 14.49 -1.46 -1.13
C ASP A 93 15.56 -1.43 -2.23
N LYS A 94 15.14 -1.61 -3.49
CA LYS A 94 16.05 -1.50 -4.64
C LYS A 94 16.66 -0.10 -4.78
N LEU A 95 15.89 0.96 -4.64
CA LEU A 95 16.41 2.33 -4.74
C LEU A 95 17.44 2.64 -3.63
N ILE A 96 17.24 2.09 -2.43
CA ILE A 96 18.19 2.22 -1.31
C ILE A 96 19.44 1.39 -1.61
N SER A 97 19.29 0.16 -2.05
CA SER A 97 20.42 -0.74 -2.40
C SER A 97 21.25 -0.19 -3.55
N ASP A 98 20.64 0.49 -4.51
CA ASP A 98 21.31 1.18 -5.62
C ASP A 98 21.94 2.53 -5.19
N GLY A 99 21.85 2.93 -3.91
CA GLY A 99 22.37 4.20 -3.40
C GLY A 99 21.61 5.44 -3.88
N LYS A 100 20.41 5.25 -4.46
CA LYS A 100 19.58 6.34 -4.99
C LYS A 100 18.71 7.01 -3.95
N LEU A 101 18.45 6.32 -2.82
CA LEU A 101 17.80 6.84 -1.62
C LEU A 101 18.66 6.51 -0.40
N LEU A 102 18.77 7.47 0.52
CA LEU A 102 19.49 7.29 1.78
C LEU A 102 18.67 6.51 2.82
N GLN A 103 17.37 6.68 2.79
CA GLN A 103 16.43 6.04 3.72
C GLN A 103 15.10 5.79 3.05
N SER A 104 14.32 4.89 3.63
CA SER A 104 12.97 4.64 3.13
C SER A 104 12.05 5.84 3.37
N PRO A 105 11.31 6.27 2.36
CA PRO A 105 10.28 7.28 2.48
C PRO A 105 8.93 6.71 2.97
N ILE A 106 8.82 5.40 3.23
CA ILE A 106 7.56 4.74 3.64
C ILE A 106 7.26 5.10 5.08
N ILE A 107 6.17 5.81 5.32
CA ILE A 107 5.72 6.29 6.64
C ILE A 107 4.57 5.47 7.21
N HIS A 108 3.82 4.76 6.35
CA HIS A 108 2.71 3.90 6.75
C HIS A 108 2.71 2.59 5.97
N GLN A 109 2.31 1.51 6.62
CA GLN A 109 1.89 0.28 5.94
C GLN A 109 0.41 0.39 5.59
N VAL A 110 0.05 0.09 4.34
CA VAL A 110 -1.32 0.21 3.85
C VAL A 110 -1.80 -1.14 3.34
N ALA A 111 -3.00 -1.53 3.75
CA ALA A 111 -3.69 -2.69 3.21
C ALA A 111 -5.18 -2.37 3.02
N ALA A 112 -5.85 -3.17 2.21
CA ALA A 112 -7.25 -3.01 1.90
C ALA A 112 -7.96 -4.38 1.80
N VAL A 113 -9.22 -4.41 2.21
CA VAL A 113 -10.07 -5.61 2.16
C VAL A 113 -11.50 -5.23 1.79
N SER A 114 -12.22 -6.14 1.12
CA SER A 114 -13.66 -6.05 0.92
C SER A 114 -14.39 -6.66 2.11
N VAL A 115 -15.47 -6.03 2.54
CA VAL A 115 -16.40 -6.55 3.54
C VAL A 115 -17.83 -6.33 3.05
N GLY A 116 -18.75 -7.15 3.48
CA GLY A 116 -20.14 -6.98 3.07
C GLY A 116 -21.11 -7.76 3.93
N VAL A 117 -22.40 -7.58 3.65
CA VAL A 117 -23.46 -8.36 4.28
C VAL A 117 -24.04 -9.32 3.25
N VAL A 118 -23.88 -10.60 3.49
CA VAL A 118 -24.38 -11.69 2.65
C VAL A 118 -25.37 -12.50 3.47
N ASP A 119 -26.60 -12.66 3.00
CA ASP A 119 -27.67 -13.37 3.72
C ASP A 119 -27.85 -12.86 5.17
N ASN A 120 -27.78 -11.55 5.38
CA ASN A 120 -27.81 -10.85 6.67
C ASN A 120 -26.65 -11.20 7.62
N VAL A 121 -25.55 -11.78 7.12
CA VAL A 121 -24.34 -12.08 7.88
C VAL A 121 -23.21 -11.17 7.41
N PRO A 122 -22.55 -10.41 8.31
CA PRO A 122 -21.35 -9.66 7.97
C PRO A 122 -20.20 -10.58 7.63
N CYS A 123 -19.60 -10.41 6.45
CA CYS A 123 -18.49 -11.19 5.91
C CYS A 123 -17.29 -10.31 5.61
N CYS A 124 -16.08 -10.90 5.60
CA CYS A 124 -14.84 -10.24 5.25
C CYS A 124 -14.13 -11.04 4.17
N ASP A 125 -13.48 -10.33 3.23
CA ASP A 125 -12.78 -10.90 2.08
C ASP A 125 -13.74 -11.69 1.17
N LEU A 126 -14.73 -10.97 0.62
CA LEU A 126 -15.79 -11.56 -0.19
C LEU A 126 -15.23 -12.19 -1.47
N CYS A 127 -15.57 -13.46 -1.72
CA CYS A 127 -15.40 -14.05 -3.03
C CYS A 127 -16.44 -13.50 -4.03
N TYR A 128 -16.27 -13.76 -5.33
CA TYR A 128 -17.15 -13.21 -6.37
C TYR A 128 -18.62 -13.60 -6.18
N VAL A 129 -18.88 -14.82 -5.72
CA VAL A 129 -20.26 -15.30 -5.49
C VAL A 129 -20.93 -14.52 -4.36
N GLU A 130 -20.20 -14.26 -3.29
CA GLU A 130 -20.66 -13.45 -2.15
C GLU A 130 -20.81 -11.99 -2.54
N ASP A 131 -19.80 -11.39 -3.19
CA ASP A 131 -19.77 -10.00 -3.66
C ASP A 131 -20.97 -9.71 -4.60
N SER A 132 -21.23 -10.61 -5.56
CA SER A 132 -22.33 -10.45 -6.52
C SER A 132 -23.74 -10.57 -5.92
N SER A 133 -23.89 -11.18 -4.75
CA SER A 133 -25.15 -11.36 -4.03
C SER A 133 -25.24 -10.51 -2.75
N ALA A 134 -24.21 -9.75 -2.43
CA ALA A 134 -24.13 -8.97 -1.21
C ALA A 134 -25.25 -7.92 -1.13
N GLN A 135 -25.91 -7.85 0.02
CA GLN A 135 -26.88 -6.81 0.34
C GLN A 135 -26.22 -5.45 0.62
N VAL A 136 -24.99 -5.51 1.11
CA VAL A 136 -24.10 -4.37 1.37
C VAL A 136 -22.71 -4.76 0.89
N ASP A 137 -22.09 -3.95 0.06
CA ASP A 137 -20.68 -4.04 -0.35
C ASP A 137 -19.90 -2.85 0.21
N MET A 138 -18.73 -3.12 0.79
CA MET A 138 -17.87 -2.09 1.35
C MET A 138 -16.41 -2.43 1.16
N ASN A 139 -15.63 -1.42 0.79
CA ASN A 139 -14.18 -1.52 0.67
C ASN A 139 -13.51 -0.64 1.72
N LEU A 140 -12.59 -1.21 2.48
CA LEU A 140 -11.83 -0.55 3.52
C LEU A 140 -10.36 -0.47 3.13
N VAL A 141 -9.77 0.71 3.27
CA VAL A 141 -8.33 0.93 3.16
C VAL A 141 -7.84 1.57 4.46
N MET A 142 -6.90 0.94 5.13
CA MET A 142 -6.38 1.40 6.42
C MET A 142 -4.87 1.35 6.48
N ASN A 143 -4.31 2.12 7.41
CA ASN A 143 -2.90 2.01 7.78
C ASN A 143 -2.70 1.14 9.03
N GLU A 144 -1.43 0.89 9.41
CA GLU A 144 -1.03 0.07 10.56
C GLU A 144 -1.48 0.63 11.93
N LYS A 145 -1.88 1.90 11.98
CA LYS A 145 -2.42 2.52 13.20
C LYS A 145 -3.93 2.32 13.35
N GLY A 146 -4.57 1.68 12.36
CA GLY A 146 -6.01 1.52 12.33
C GLY A 146 -6.75 2.78 11.87
N GLU A 147 -6.05 3.72 11.22
CA GLU A 147 -6.66 4.92 10.65
C GLU A 147 -7.17 4.62 9.23
N PHE A 148 -8.35 5.14 8.92
CA PHE A 148 -8.97 4.96 7.61
C PHE A 148 -8.35 5.91 6.58
N ILE A 149 -7.90 5.34 5.45
CA ILE A 149 -7.46 6.09 4.27
C ILE A 149 -8.63 6.27 3.31
N GLU A 150 -9.43 5.21 3.15
CA GLU A 150 -10.65 5.23 2.36
C GLU A 150 -11.68 4.28 2.96
N LEU A 151 -12.93 4.70 2.91
CA LEU A 151 -14.08 3.91 3.29
C LEU A 151 -15.16 4.15 2.23
N GLN A 152 -15.46 3.11 1.47
CA GLN A 152 -16.45 3.14 0.40
C GLN A 152 -17.46 2.03 0.66
N GLY A 153 -18.71 2.38 0.84
CA GLY A 153 -19.77 1.40 1.13
C GLY A 153 -21.08 1.76 0.46
N THR A 154 -21.77 0.74 -0.02
CA THR A 154 -23.04 0.85 -0.75
C THR A 154 -23.99 -0.23 -0.28
N GLY A 155 -25.25 0.16 -0.01
CA GLY A 155 -26.34 -0.79 0.14
C GLY A 155 -26.89 -1.17 -1.24
N GLU A 156 -26.50 -2.32 -1.76
CA GLU A 156 -26.88 -2.77 -3.11
C GLU A 156 -28.34 -3.28 -3.13
N GLY A 157 -28.74 -4.08 -2.17
CA GLY A 157 -30.09 -4.62 -2.06
C GLY A 157 -31.00 -3.87 -1.10
N ARG A 158 -30.44 -3.20 -0.09
CA ARG A 158 -31.14 -2.46 0.96
C ARG A 158 -30.20 -1.48 1.67
N ALA A 159 -30.77 -0.53 2.38
CA ALA A 159 -30.00 0.27 3.33
C ALA A 159 -29.45 -0.62 4.47
N PHE A 160 -28.32 -0.24 5.05
CA PHE A 160 -27.70 -0.91 6.19
C PHE A 160 -27.71 -0.02 7.44
N THR A 161 -27.70 -0.66 8.59
CA THR A 161 -27.79 -0.01 9.90
C THR A 161 -26.41 0.41 10.41
N ALA A 162 -26.38 1.26 11.45
CA ALA A 162 -25.15 1.61 12.15
C ALA A 162 -24.48 0.38 12.81
N ASP A 163 -25.26 -0.58 13.30
CA ASP A 163 -24.72 -1.80 13.93
C ASP A 163 -24.07 -2.72 12.90
N GLU A 164 -24.67 -2.84 11.70
CA GLU A 164 -24.04 -3.54 10.57
C GLU A 164 -22.75 -2.85 10.15
N LEU A 165 -22.75 -1.52 10.04
CA LEU A 165 -21.53 -0.76 9.75
C LEU A 165 -20.43 -1.04 10.79
N ASN A 166 -20.75 -0.99 12.08
CA ASN A 166 -19.78 -1.28 13.15
C ASN A 166 -19.22 -2.71 13.04
N SER A 167 -20.06 -3.67 12.71
CA SER A 167 -19.65 -5.06 12.48
C SER A 167 -18.71 -5.19 11.28
N LEU A 168 -19.02 -4.55 10.16
CA LEU A 168 -18.19 -4.53 8.95
C LEU A 168 -16.84 -3.86 9.21
N LEU A 169 -16.81 -2.75 9.95
CA LEU A 169 -15.57 -2.09 10.33
C LEU A 169 -14.71 -2.96 11.25
N TYR A 170 -15.32 -3.69 12.17
CA TYR A 170 -14.60 -4.63 13.04
C TYR A 170 -13.97 -5.78 12.24
N TYR A 171 -14.75 -6.48 11.40
CA TYR A 171 -14.24 -7.58 10.59
C TYR A 171 -13.19 -7.10 9.56
N GLY A 172 -13.43 -5.96 8.94
CA GLY A 172 -12.48 -5.37 8.01
C GLY A 172 -11.14 -5.02 8.66
N LYS A 173 -11.17 -4.48 9.89
CA LYS A 173 -9.94 -4.25 10.66
C LYS A 173 -9.18 -5.55 10.91
N CYS A 174 -9.86 -6.60 11.36
CA CYS A 174 -9.24 -7.91 11.57
C CYS A 174 -8.63 -8.47 10.28
N GLY A 175 -9.32 -8.36 9.14
CA GLY A 175 -8.81 -8.78 7.84
C GLY A 175 -7.58 -7.98 7.42
N ILE A 176 -7.59 -6.67 7.58
CA ILE A 176 -6.46 -5.78 7.26
C ILE A 176 -5.23 -6.11 8.12
N GLU A 177 -5.39 -6.39 9.41
CA GLU A 177 -4.29 -6.80 10.29
C GLU A 177 -3.63 -8.11 9.79
N GLN A 178 -4.43 -9.07 9.34
CA GLN A 178 -3.92 -10.32 8.74
C GLN A 178 -3.19 -10.05 7.41
N LEU A 179 -3.75 -9.21 6.55
CA LEU A 179 -3.12 -8.84 5.28
C LEU A 179 -1.79 -8.10 5.49
N MET A 180 -1.71 -7.21 6.48
CA MET A 180 -0.45 -6.53 6.84
C MET A 180 0.61 -7.52 7.33
N LYS A 181 0.22 -8.56 8.06
CA LYS A 181 1.14 -9.63 8.45
C LYS A 181 1.62 -10.39 7.21
N ALA A 182 0.72 -10.78 6.32
CA ALA A 182 1.06 -11.46 5.07
C ALA A 182 1.97 -10.62 4.16
N GLN A 183 1.75 -9.31 4.08
CA GLN A 183 2.66 -8.38 3.37
C GLN A 183 4.08 -8.44 3.95
N ARG A 184 4.24 -8.40 5.27
CA ARG A 184 5.56 -8.47 5.93
C ARG A 184 6.24 -9.81 5.70
N GLU A 185 5.49 -10.91 5.75
CA GLU A 185 5.99 -12.25 5.45
C GLU A 185 6.48 -12.34 4.00
N ALA A 186 5.72 -11.83 3.05
CA ALA A 186 6.08 -11.79 1.63
C ALA A 186 7.32 -10.91 1.35
N LEU A 187 7.49 -9.82 2.09
CA LEU A 187 8.62 -8.90 1.95
C LEU A 187 9.92 -9.44 2.56
N GLY A 188 9.84 -10.33 3.55
CA GLY A 188 11.03 -10.81 4.25
C GLY A 188 11.87 -9.66 4.80
N GLU A 189 13.15 -9.60 4.45
CA GLU A 189 14.06 -8.55 4.92
C GLU A 189 13.68 -7.14 4.43
N ALA A 190 13.02 -7.00 3.29
CA ALA A 190 12.58 -5.71 2.77
C ALA A 190 11.51 -5.06 3.66
N ALA A 191 10.83 -5.83 4.54
CA ALA A 191 9.85 -5.30 5.48
C ALA A 191 10.43 -4.24 6.45
N ARG A 192 11.76 -4.22 6.65
CA ARG A 192 12.48 -3.19 7.42
C ARG A 192 12.27 -1.77 6.90
N HIS A 193 11.87 -1.62 5.64
CA HIS A 193 11.63 -0.33 5.01
C HIS A 193 10.23 0.24 5.30
N ILE A 194 9.33 -0.54 5.87
CA ILE A 194 8.01 -0.07 6.31
C ILE A 194 8.16 0.62 7.66
N CYS A 195 7.79 1.91 7.71
CA CYS A 195 7.89 2.75 8.92
C CYS A 195 9.30 2.66 9.54
N PRO A 196 10.36 3.00 8.78
CA PRO A 196 11.72 2.84 9.26
C PRO A 196 11.98 3.72 10.48
N ARG A 197 12.90 3.27 11.33
CA ARG A 197 13.40 4.09 12.44
C ARG A 197 13.99 5.39 11.89
N PRO A 198 13.85 6.51 12.61
CA PRO A 198 14.47 7.77 12.20
C PRO A 198 15.98 7.61 11.95
N LEU A 199 16.49 8.30 10.96
CA LEU A 199 17.92 8.27 10.63
C LEU A 199 18.71 9.09 11.63
N LEU A 200 19.73 8.48 12.25
CA LEU A 200 20.72 9.16 13.09
C LEU A 200 22.08 9.10 12.38
N VAL A 201 22.56 10.25 11.92
CA VAL A 201 23.87 10.34 11.28
C VAL A 201 24.93 10.57 12.36
N ALA A 202 25.84 9.60 12.51
CA ALA A 202 26.98 9.72 13.38
C ALA A 202 28.14 10.43 12.65
N ALA A 203 28.55 11.60 13.18
CA ALA A 203 29.70 12.37 12.64
C ALA A 203 31.04 11.69 13.00
N THR A 204 31.21 10.44 12.58
CA THR A 204 32.43 9.66 12.84
C THR A 204 32.77 8.78 11.65
N GLY A 205 34.08 8.72 11.32
CA GLY A 205 34.64 7.74 10.41
C GLY A 205 35.14 6.46 11.10
N ASN A 206 35.08 6.40 12.45
CA ASN A 206 35.55 5.26 13.22
C ASN A 206 34.48 4.16 13.27
N ALA A 207 34.75 3.03 12.65
CA ALA A 207 33.84 1.88 12.58
C ALA A 207 33.49 1.30 13.98
N HIS A 208 34.43 1.38 14.94
CA HIS A 208 34.19 0.89 16.31
C HIS A 208 33.17 1.78 17.03
N LYS A 209 33.35 3.10 16.98
CA LYS A 209 32.40 4.06 17.55
C LYS A 209 31.03 3.97 16.91
N LEU A 210 30.98 3.72 15.58
CA LEU A 210 29.73 3.52 14.87
C LEU A 210 28.97 2.30 15.41
N LYS A 211 29.66 1.17 15.62
CA LYS A 211 29.08 -0.05 16.20
C LYS A 211 28.56 0.17 17.62
N GLU A 212 29.29 0.91 18.45
CA GLU A 212 28.85 1.27 19.81
C GLU A 212 27.58 2.12 19.75
N LEU A 213 27.53 3.14 18.88
CA LEU A 213 26.35 3.97 18.69
C LEU A 213 25.15 3.16 18.15
N GLN A 214 25.39 2.23 17.23
CA GLN A 214 24.38 1.30 16.73
C GLN A 214 23.85 0.39 17.84
N HIS A 215 24.71 -0.06 18.76
CA HIS A 215 24.30 -0.87 19.91
C HIS A 215 23.44 -0.07 20.89
N ILE A 216 23.80 1.19 21.15
CA ILE A 216 23.10 2.04 22.13
C ILE A 216 21.78 2.58 21.57
N PHE A 217 21.79 3.05 20.32
CA PHE A 217 20.66 3.78 19.74
C PHE A 217 19.89 2.98 18.68
N GLY A 218 20.39 1.81 18.28
CA GLY A 218 19.84 1.02 17.18
C GLY A 218 18.40 0.52 17.41
N GLU A 219 17.94 0.52 18.67
CA GLU A 219 16.53 0.23 18.99
C GLU A 219 15.58 1.34 18.51
N TYR A 220 16.02 2.60 18.59
CA TYR A 220 15.20 3.79 18.30
C TYR A 220 15.53 4.44 16.96
N TYR A 221 16.77 4.28 16.47
CA TYR A 221 17.28 4.97 15.29
C TYR A 221 17.95 4.00 14.31
N ASN A 222 17.90 4.34 13.01
CA ASN A 222 18.79 3.78 12.03
C ASN A 222 20.10 4.57 12.03
N VAL A 223 21.14 4.05 12.69
CA VAL A 223 22.42 4.76 12.90
C VAL A 223 23.35 4.48 11.73
N VAL A 224 23.74 5.52 11.01
CA VAL A 224 24.68 5.45 9.90
C VAL A 224 25.85 6.42 10.08
N SER A 225 27.00 6.14 9.42
CA SER A 225 28.12 7.09 9.41
C SER A 225 27.83 8.28 8.53
N MET A 226 28.52 9.40 8.74
CA MET A 226 28.45 10.57 7.88
C MET A 226 28.77 10.24 6.42
N TYR A 227 29.73 9.34 6.16
CA TYR A 227 30.09 8.91 4.82
C TYR A 227 28.95 8.12 4.14
N ALA A 228 28.29 7.21 4.87
CA ALA A 228 27.15 6.47 4.36
C ALA A 228 25.94 7.38 4.11
N ALA A 229 25.86 8.51 4.81
CA ALA A 229 24.83 9.53 4.61
C ALA A 229 25.18 10.54 3.48
N GLY A 230 26.33 10.34 2.79
CA GLY A 230 26.75 11.18 1.66
C GLY A 230 27.47 12.48 2.06
N PHE A 231 27.82 12.65 3.34
CA PHE A 231 28.63 13.79 3.79
C PHE A 231 30.11 13.43 3.66
N ASN A 232 30.81 14.07 2.73
CA ASN A 232 32.27 14.02 2.63
C ASN A 232 32.85 15.12 3.53
N ALA A 233 33.78 14.76 4.43
CA ALA A 233 34.52 15.71 5.24
C ALA A 233 35.58 16.40 4.39
#